data_440ace21dbe3f270324d13940117a6a8
#
_entry.id   440ace21dbe3f270324d13940117a6a8
#
_cell.length_a   1.000
_cell.length_b   1.000
_cell.length_c   1.000
_cell.angle_alpha   90.00
_cell.angle_beta   90.00
_cell.angle_gamma   90.00
#
_symmetry.space_group_name_H-M   'P 1'
#
loop_
_entity.id
_entity.type
_entity.pdbx_description
1 polymer ?
#
loop_
_entity_poly.entity_id
_entity_poly.type
_entity_poly.pdbx_seq_one_letter_code
_entity_poly.pdbx_strand_id
1 'polypeptide(L)'
;MKIALTIAILLIAVIVYLRIDFLVGLARLRKQHLPEIQDERHTSTFLLATGEDFFEKLFADIEASRHHVHMIFYIFKEDHIGTRLIELLEKKANEGIDIKLLVDWVGSKLSRKTIKRLQEAGIVFAKSHTPRFPTFFFSLNHRNHRKITVIDGKIGYLGGFNVGDEYLGRNPRFGFWRDFHMRFEGDGVQDLQDQFFADLALAGINNQQKKSDYPVLEQGPHPVRFFTTNGTGLESLLLERLKEAKHSILLGSPYYVPGETVQEALIQASQNGIEISLLLPQKSDHPLVKEGSMGYIQRLIESGVSVYHYDQGFYHAKALVIDQSFGWISTANLDKRSFHLNSEMTCLLENEATVSVVVTRMLRDIEISEKLTTQSLKQRGLYSKAKEQLAGMVSGLL
;
A
#
# COMPACT_ATOMS: atom_id res chain seq x y z
N MET A 1 -8.51 43.29 -20.35
CA MET A 1 -9.61 42.92 -19.44
C MET A 1 -10.43 41.73 -19.97
N LYS A 2 -11.02 41.79 -21.19
CA LYS A 2 -11.84 40.71 -21.77
C LYS A 2 -11.09 39.35 -21.87
N ILE A 3 -9.84 39.32 -22.36
CA ILE A 3 -9.04 38.11 -22.52
C ILE A 3 -8.78 37.44 -21.16
N ALA A 4 -8.40 38.22 -20.13
CA ALA A 4 -8.17 37.71 -18.78
C ALA A 4 -9.45 37.11 -18.16
N LEU A 5 -10.60 37.76 -18.38
CA LEU A 5 -11.89 37.23 -17.94
C LEU A 5 -12.26 35.93 -18.66
N THR A 6 -12.05 35.85 -19.97
CA THR A 6 -12.28 34.60 -20.73
C THR A 6 -11.40 33.46 -20.23
N ILE A 7 -10.10 33.70 -19.98
CA ILE A 7 -9.20 32.71 -19.44
C ILE A 7 -9.67 32.24 -18.05
N ALA A 8 -10.08 33.18 -17.17
CA ALA A 8 -10.61 32.85 -15.86
C ALA A 8 -11.86 31.98 -15.93
N ILE A 9 -12.81 32.31 -16.81
CA ILE A 9 -14.02 31.49 -17.02
C ILE A 9 -13.69 30.09 -17.52
N LEU A 10 -12.76 29.97 -18.48
CA LEU A 10 -12.32 28.66 -18.98
C LEU A 10 -11.65 27.83 -17.91
N LEU A 11 -10.78 28.42 -17.07
CA LEU A 11 -10.14 27.73 -15.94
C LEU A 11 -11.18 27.24 -14.93
N ILE A 12 -12.15 28.07 -14.57
CA ILE A 12 -13.24 27.69 -13.67
C ILE A 12 -14.05 26.54 -14.29
N ALA A 13 -14.41 26.61 -15.56
CA ALA A 13 -15.15 25.54 -16.25
C ALA A 13 -14.37 24.21 -16.25
N VAL A 14 -13.05 24.23 -16.48
CA VAL A 14 -12.19 23.04 -16.38
C VAL A 14 -12.17 22.48 -14.96
N ILE A 15 -12.00 23.34 -13.94
CA ILE A 15 -12.00 22.90 -12.54
C ILE A 15 -13.33 22.23 -12.17
N VAL A 16 -14.46 22.85 -12.55
CA VAL A 16 -15.80 22.31 -12.30
C VAL A 16 -15.98 20.98 -13.03
N TYR A 17 -15.56 20.88 -14.29
CA TYR A 17 -15.61 19.62 -15.04
C TYR A 17 -14.81 18.51 -14.36
N LEU A 18 -13.55 18.76 -13.99
CA LEU A 18 -12.71 17.79 -13.31
C LEU A 18 -13.30 17.34 -11.96
N ARG A 19 -13.92 18.26 -11.23
CA ARG A 19 -14.61 17.95 -9.96
C ARG A 19 -15.84 17.07 -10.18
N ILE A 20 -16.66 17.36 -11.18
CA ILE A 20 -17.83 16.55 -11.53
C ILE A 20 -17.39 15.16 -11.99
N ASP A 21 -16.41 15.06 -12.89
CA ASP A 21 -15.82 13.80 -13.35
C ASP A 21 -15.37 12.93 -12.16
N PHE A 22 -14.62 13.53 -11.24
CA PHE A 22 -14.13 12.85 -10.05
C PHE A 22 -15.27 12.37 -9.14
N LEU A 23 -16.25 13.21 -8.84
CA LEU A 23 -17.39 12.85 -7.98
C LEU A 23 -18.26 11.76 -8.60
N VAL A 24 -18.50 11.82 -9.91
CA VAL A 24 -19.26 10.77 -10.63
C VAL A 24 -18.50 9.45 -10.61
N GLY A 25 -17.19 9.47 -10.85
CA GLY A 25 -16.35 8.29 -10.78
C GLY A 25 -16.35 7.66 -9.38
N LEU A 26 -16.17 8.47 -8.35
CA LEU A 26 -16.20 8.03 -6.96
C LEU A 26 -17.57 7.45 -6.55
N ALA A 27 -18.67 8.09 -6.96
CA ALA A 27 -20.01 7.59 -6.70
C ALA A 27 -20.27 6.22 -7.35
N ARG A 28 -19.75 6.01 -8.57
CA ARG A 28 -19.82 4.70 -9.26
C ARG A 28 -18.99 3.65 -8.53
N LEU A 29 -17.76 3.97 -8.14
CA LEU A 29 -16.86 3.08 -7.40
C LEU A 29 -17.53 2.56 -6.12
N ARG A 30 -18.10 3.47 -5.32
CA ARG A 30 -18.79 3.15 -4.05
C ARG A 30 -20.02 2.23 -4.22
N LYS A 31 -20.66 2.26 -5.38
CA LYS A 31 -21.80 1.38 -5.68
C LYS A 31 -21.38 -0.01 -6.17
N GLN A 32 -20.22 -0.14 -6.78
CA GLN A 32 -19.80 -1.36 -7.46
C GLN A 32 -19.00 -2.31 -6.56
N HIS A 33 -18.33 -1.78 -5.53
CA HIS A 33 -17.42 -2.56 -4.72
C HIS A 33 -17.71 -2.31 -3.24
N LEU A 34 -18.31 -3.29 -2.61
CA LEU A 34 -18.39 -3.34 -1.15
C LEU A 34 -17.06 -3.87 -0.61
N PRO A 35 -16.53 -3.30 0.47
CA PRO A 35 -15.38 -3.85 1.16
C PRO A 35 -15.76 -5.20 1.77
N GLU A 36 -14.86 -6.16 1.72
CA GLU A 36 -15.10 -7.50 2.20
C GLU A 36 -13.95 -7.95 3.11
N ILE A 37 -14.31 -8.44 4.30
CA ILE A 37 -13.42 -9.24 5.14
C ILE A 37 -13.67 -10.69 4.73
N GLN A 38 -12.63 -11.36 4.24
CA GLN A 38 -12.71 -12.75 3.84
C GLN A 38 -12.78 -13.67 5.06
N ASP A 39 -13.16 -14.91 4.85
CA ASP A 39 -13.20 -15.94 5.89
C ASP A 39 -11.81 -16.13 6.54
N GLU A 40 -11.83 -16.67 7.76
CA GLU A 40 -10.58 -17.02 8.45
C GLU A 40 -9.84 -18.13 7.71
N ARG A 41 -8.56 -17.89 7.48
CA ARG A 41 -7.62 -18.81 6.85
C ARG A 41 -6.53 -19.20 7.84
N HIS A 42 -5.88 -20.33 7.60
CA HIS A 42 -4.80 -20.83 8.42
C HIS A 42 -3.53 -20.96 7.60
N THR A 43 -2.50 -20.17 7.94
CA THR A 43 -1.26 -20.06 7.16
C THR A 43 -0.03 -20.15 8.03
N SER A 44 1.09 -20.60 7.46
CA SER A 44 2.41 -20.22 7.98
C SER A 44 2.74 -18.83 7.47
N THR A 45 3.09 -17.91 8.36
CA THR A 45 3.34 -16.50 8.05
C THR A 45 4.77 -16.11 8.34
N PHE A 46 5.40 -15.38 7.43
CA PHE A 46 6.78 -14.89 7.58
C PHE A 46 6.81 -13.40 7.26
N LEU A 47 7.30 -12.58 8.21
CA LEU A 47 7.50 -11.15 8.01
C LEU A 47 8.85 -10.89 7.35
N LEU A 48 8.85 -10.26 6.19
CA LEU A 48 10.01 -9.76 5.45
C LEU A 48 10.08 -8.25 5.66
N ALA A 49 11.10 -7.78 6.36
CA ALA A 49 11.17 -6.38 6.82
C ALA A 49 12.23 -5.55 6.09
N THR A 50 12.97 -6.14 5.16
CA THR A 50 13.95 -5.47 4.31
C THR A 50 13.74 -5.85 2.85
N GLY A 51 14.14 -4.97 1.93
CA GLY A 51 14.07 -5.30 0.50
C GLY A 51 14.99 -6.46 0.13
N GLU A 52 16.12 -6.61 0.84
CA GLU A 52 17.06 -7.72 0.64
C GLU A 52 16.39 -9.05 0.94
N ASP A 53 15.81 -9.20 2.15
CA ASP A 53 15.07 -10.42 2.55
C ASP A 53 13.92 -10.71 1.57
N PHE A 54 13.17 -9.66 1.18
CA PHE A 54 12.04 -9.79 0.27
C PHE A 54 12.46 -10.31 -1.11
N PHE A 55 13.43 -9.66 -1.75
CA PHE A 55 13.83 -10.06 -3.10
C PHE A 55 14.58 -11.39 -3.11
N GLU A 56 15.44 -11.67 -2.13
CA GLU A 56 16.11 -12.98 -2.02
C GLU A 56 15.08 -14.10 -1.96
N LYS A 57 14.09 -13.98 -1.07
CA LYS A 57 13.07 -15.01 -0.90
C LYS A 57 12.15 -15.12 -2.12
N LEU A 58 11.73 -13.97 -2.69
CA LEU A 58 10.90 -13.94 -3.89
C LEU A 58 11.59 -14.60 -5.10
N PHE A 59 12.87 -14.30 -5.34
CA PHE A 59 13.64 -14.91 -6.43
C PHE A 59 13.78 -16.43 -6.23
N ALA A 60 14.08 -16.88 -5.00
CA ALA A 60 14.21 -18.30 -4.70
C ALA A 60 12.89 -19.06 -4.93
N ASP A 61 11.76 -18.49 -4.49
CA ASP A 61 10.45 -19.11 -4.66
C ASP A 61 9.99 -19.11 -6.14
N ILE A 62 10.30 -18.04 -6.92
CA ILE A 62 10.04 -18.04 -8.37
C ILE A 62 10.93 -19.05 -9.10
N GLU A 63 12.22 -19.14 -8.78
CA GLU A 63 13.12 -20.13 -9.39
C GLU A 63 12.63 -21.56 -9.14
N ALA A 64 12.06 -21.82 -7.95
CA ALA A 64 11.52 -23.13 -7.57
C ALA A 64 10.13 -23.43 -8.19
N SER A 65 9.46 -22.45 -8.82
CA SER A 65 8.11 -22.60 -9.35
C SER A 65 8.01 -23.69 -10.42
N ARG A 66 6.86 -24.40 -10.45
CA ARG A 66 6.62 -25.54 -11.33
C ARG A 66 5.37 -25.42 -12.20
N HIS A 67 4.44 -24.54 -11.85
CA HIS A 67 3.14 -24.42 -12.52
C HIS A 67 2.84 -23.00 -12.97
N HIS A 68 2.86 -22.02 -12.03
CA HIS A 68 2.54 -20.65 -12.36
C HIS A 68 3.17 -19.63 -11.42
N VAL A 69 3.32 -18.39 -11.93
CA VAL A 69 3.67 -17.19 -11.15
C VAL A 69 2.73 -16.06 -11.55
N HIS A 70 1.91 -15.61 -10.62
CA HIS A 70 0.96 -14.51 -10.79
C HIS A 70 1.36 -13.33 -9.94
N MET A 71 1.53 -12.15 -10.54
CA MET A 71 2.09 -10.99 -9.85
C MET A 71 1.28 -9.71 -10.11
N ILE A 72 1.04 -8.95 -9.04
CA ILE A 72 0.52 -7.57 -9.10
C ILE A 72 1.50 -6.64 -8.41
N PHE A 73 1.89 -5.55 -9.09
CA PHE A 73 2.66 -4.47 -8.48
C PHE A 73 2.15 -3.10 -8.90
N TYR A 74 2.14 -2.16 -7.95
CA TYR A 74 1.86 -0.77 -8.26
C TYR A 74 3.03 -0.14 -9.02
N ILE A 75 4.26 -0.25 -8.49
CA ILE A 75 5.48 0.22 -9.16
C ILE A 75 6.29 -0.99 -9.63
N PHE A 76 6.66 -0.96 -10.91
CA PHE A 76 7.60 -1.91 -11.50
C PHE A 76 8.56 -1.11 -12.39
N LYS A 77 9.85 -1.04 -12.02
CA LYS A 77 10.89 -0.30 -12.73
C LYS A 77 11.79 -1.23 -13.53
N GLU A 78 12.37 -0.72 -14.61
CA GLU A 78 13.42 -1.40 -15.40
C GLU A 78 14.83 -0.99 -14.91
N ASP A 79 15.05 -1.00 -13.61
CA ASP A 79 16.37 -0.83 -13.01
C ASP A 79 17.05 -2.20 -12.80
N HIS A 80 18.11 -2.25 -12.01
CA HIS A 80 18.89 -3.47 -11.88
C HIS A 80 18.06 -4.64 -11.33
N ILE A 81 17.30 -4.45 -10.22
CA ILE A 81 16.51 -5.55 -9.64
C ILE A 81 15.30 -5.90 -10.50
N GLY A 82 14.66 -4.89 -11.10
CA GLY A 82 13.53 -5.13 -12.01
C GLY A 82 13.95 -5.86 -13.27
N THR A 83 15.12 -5.54 -13.84
CA THR A 83 15.66 -6.27 -15.00
C THR A 83 15.96 -7.73 -14.65
N ARG A 84 16.58 -7.99 -13.49
CA ARG A 84 16.80 -9.37 -13.01
C ARG A 84 15.49 -10.16 -12.83
N LEU A 85 14.45 -9.51 -12.30
CA LEU A 85 13.14 -10.14 -12.15
C LEU A 85 12.52 -10.45 -13.53
N ILE A 86 12.58 -9.52 -14.49
CA ILE A 86 12.10 -9.72 -15.84
C ILE A 86 12.81 -10.93 -16.50
N GLU A 87 14.14 -10.99 -16.41
CA GLU A 87 14.93 -12.10 -16.97
C GLU A 87 14.56 -13.45 -16.34
N LEU A 88 14.33 -13.48 -15.02
CA LEU A 88 13.87 -14.69 -14.33
C LEU A 88 12.46 -15.11 -14.81
N LEU A 89 11.53 -14.17 -14.95
CA LEU A 89 10.18 -14.46 -15.45
C LEU A 89 10.23 -14.98 -16.89
N GLU A 90 11.04 -14.37 -17.77
CA GLU A 90 11.22 -14.85 -19.14
C GLU A 90 11.82 -16.27 -19.18
N LYS A 91 12.83 -16.54 -18.35
CA LYS A 91 13.41 -17.88 -18.19
C LYS A 91 12.33 -18.89 -17.79
N LYS A 92 11.56 -18.59 -16.75
CA LYS A 92 10.50 -19.49 -16.26
C LYS A 92 9.37 -19.69 -17.27
N ALA A 93 8.99 -18.66 -18.01
CA ALA A 93 8.02 -18.77 -19.10
C ALA A 93 8.53 -19.70 -20.22
N ASN A 94 9.80 -19.61 -20.59
CA ASN A 94 10.44 -20.52 -21.57
C ASN A 94 10.56 -21.95 -21.05
N GLU A 95 10.55 -22.17 -19.73
CA GLU A 95 10.45 -23.50 -19.10
C GLU A 95 9.01 -24.04 -19.08
N GLY A 96 8.03 -23.27 -19.58
CA GLY A 96 6.61 -23.66 -19.66
C GLY A 96 5.78 -23.29 -18.44
N ILE A 97 6.29 -22.45 -17.54
CA ILE A 97 5.55 -21.93 -16.39
C ILE A 97 4.55 -20.86 -16.86
N ASP A 98 3.30 -20.94 -16.39
CA ASP A 98 2.25 -19.95 -16.70
C ASP A 98 2.47 -18.66 -15.91
N ILE A 99 2.92 -17.60 -16.59
CA ILE A 99 3.25 -16.34 -15.94
C ILE A 99 2.25 -15.24 -16.31
N LYS A 100 1.70 -14.59 -15.30
CA LYS A 100 0.83 -13.43 -15.48
C LYS A 100 1.36 -12.26 -14.65
N LEU A 101 1.63 -11.14 -15.29
CA LEU A 101 2.14 -9.91 -14.69
C LEU A 101 1.15 -8.77 -14.90
N LEU A 102 0.54 -8.31 -13.82
CA LEU A 102 -0.35 -7.15 -13.77
C LEU A 102 0.36 -5.99 -13.08
N VAL A 103 0.43 -4.84 -13.73
CA VAL A 103 1.04 -3.63 -13.14
C VAL A 103 0.10 -2.45 -13.25
N ASP A 104 0.20 -1.49 -12.32
CA ASP A 104 -0.59 -0.26 -12.41
C ASP A 104 -0.15 0.58 -13.61
N TRP A 105 -1.12 1.21 -14.29
CA TRP A 105 -0.87 1.97 -15.51
C TRP A 105 0.01 3.21 -15.28
N VAL A 106 -0.14 3.89 -14.12
CA VAL A 106 0.64 5.09 -13.76
C VAL A 106 1.94 4.73 -13.06
N GLY A 107 1.90 3.78 -12.13
CA GLY A 107 3.03 3.44 -11.27
C GLY A 107 4.16 2.72 -12.01
N SER A 108 3.82 1.87 -12.99
CA SER A 108 4.80 1.09 -13.73
C SER A 108 5.45 1.89 -14.87
N LYS A 109 6.77 1.74 -15.02
CA LYS A 109 7.58 2.39 -16.06
C LYS A 109 8.27 1.38 -16.98
N LEU A 110 7.60 0.27 -17.30
CA LEU A 110 8.11 -0.70 -18.28
C LEU A 110 8.06 -0.13 -19.70
N SER A 111 9.17 -0.28 -20.44
CA SER A 111 9.28 0.16 -21.82
C SER A 111 8.42 -0.72 -22.74
N ARG A 112 8.00 -0.18 -23.88
CA ARG A 112 7.29 -0.95 -24.90
C ARG A 112 8.12 -2.15 -25.39
N LYS A 113 9.45 -2.01 -25.44
CA LYS A 113 10.37 -3.08 -25.82
C LYS A 113 10.30 -4.23 -24.83
N THR A 114 10.37 -3.97 -23.55
CA THR A 114 10.29 -4.98 -22.49
C THR A 114 8.91 -5.65 -22.46
N ILE A 115 7.83 -4.88 -22.58
CA ILE A 115 6.47 -5.45 -22.66
C ILE A 115 6.36 -6.41 -23.83
N LYS A 116 6.90 -6.05 -25.00
CA LYS A 116 6.91 -6.92 -26.18
C LYS A 116 7.71 -8.21 -25.93
N ARG A 117 8.90 -8.12 -25.31
CA ARG A 117 9.70 -9.31 -24.94
C ARG A 117 8.93 -10.24 -23.99
N LEU A 118 8.30 -9.70 -22.95
CA LEU A 118 7.49 -10.50 -22.02
C LEU A 118 6.36 -11.24 -22.76
N GLN A 119 5.66 -10.56 -23.67
CA GLN A 119 4.59 -11.17 -24.47
C GLN A 119 5.11 -12.22 -25.45
N GLU A 120 6.27 -12.01 -26.09
CA GLU A 120 6.94 -12.95 -26.97
C GLU A 120 7.41 -14.21 -26.21
N ALA A 121 7.77 -14.07 -24.93
CA ALA A 121 8.05 -15.21 -24.04
C ALA A 121 6.79 -15.94 -23.55
N GLY A 122 5.58 -15.53 -23.96
CA GLY A 122 4.32 -16.14 -23.55
C GLY A 122 3.74 -15.63 -22.24
N ILE A 123 4.32 -14.57 -21.65
CA ILE A 123 3.84 -13.97 -20.41
C ILE A 123 2.57 -13.14 -20.67
N VAL A 124 1.50 -13.40 -19.93
CA VAL A 124 0.30 -12.57 -19.94
C VAL A 124 0.59 -11.28 -19.21
N PHE A 125 0.75 -10.19 -19.96
CA PHE A 125 1.02 -8.87 -19.42
C PHE A 125 -0.22 -7.97 -19.53
N ALA A 126 -0.62 -7.32 -18.42
CA ALA A 126 -1.71 -6.36 -18.41
C ALA A 126 -1.38 -5.13 -17.55
N LYS A 127 -2.08 -4.02 -17.85
CA LYS A 127 -2.05 -2.80 -17.06
C LYS A 127 -3.40 -2.61 -16.37
N SER A 128 -3.39 -2.57 -15.04
CA SER A 128 -4.58 -2.26 -14.25
C SER A 128 -4.88 -0.76 -14.23
N HIS A 129 -6.12 -0.41 -13.96
CA HIS A 129 -6.57 0.96 -13.75
C HIS A 129 -6.17 1.93 -14.90
N THR A 130 -6.26 1.43 -16.13
CA THR A 130 -6.05 2.25 -17.34
C THR A 130 -7.10 3.37 -17.38
N PRO A 131 -6.69 4.64 -17.57
CA PRO A 131 -7.61 5.78 -17.69
C PRO A 131 -8.62 5.57 -18.80
N ARG A 132 -9.89 5.90 -18.53
CA ARG A 132 -11.01 5.68 -19.47
C ARG A 132 -12.10 6.73 -19.33
N PHE A 133 -12.77 7.01 -20.46
CA PHE A 133 -13.97 7.85 -20.47
C PHE A 133 -15.21 7.07 -20.02
N PRO A 134 -16.24 7.76 -19.48
CA PRO A 134 -16.37 9.22 -19.35
C PRO A 134 -15.75 9.80 -18.07
N THR A 135 -15.23 9.01 -17.14
CA THR A 135 -14.63 9.46 -15.87
C THR A 135 -13.10 9.44 -15.96
N PHE A 136 -12.56 10.21 -16.91
CA PHE A 136 -11.12 10.17 -17.22
C PHE A 136 -10.25 10.64 -16.05
N PHE A 137 -10.57 11.80 -15.45
CA PHE A 137 -9.78 12.37 -14.36
C PHE A 137 -9.86 11.47 -13.11
N PHE A 138 -11.05 10.96 -12.78
CA PHE A 138 -11.22 9.98 -11.71
C PHE A 138 -10.36 8.74 -11.98
N SER A 139 -10.49 8.12 -13.17
CA SER A 139 -9.78 6.89 -13.51
C SER A 139 -8.26 7.08 -13.60
N LEU A 140 -7.77 8.30 -13.88
CA LEU A 140 -6.36 8.65 -13.78
C LEU A 140 -5.87 8.65 -12.32
N ASN A 141 -6.72 8.98 -11.37
CA ASN A 141 -6.40 9.06 -9.93
C ASN A 141 -6.66 7.77 -9.17
N HIS A 142 -7.61 6.94 -9.58
CA HIS A 142 -7.91 5.64 -8.99
C HIS A 142 -6.83 4.64 -9.38
N ARG A 143 -6.05 4.15 -8.40
CA ARG A 143 -4.87 3.29 -8.64
C ARG A 143 -5.02 1.93 -7.99
N ASN A 144 -4.48 0.89 -8.62
CA ASN A 144 -4.27 -0.41 -7.98
C ASN A 144 -2.96 -0.35 -7.20
N HIS A 145 -3.09 -0.22 -5.89
CA HIS A 145 -1.94 -0.11 -4.99
C HIS A 145 -1.58 -1.43 -4.30
N ARG A 146 -2.19 -2.55 -4.70
CA ARG A 146 -1.86 -3.89 -4.20
C ARG A 146 -0.49 -4.35 -4.69
N LYS A 147 0.18 -5.15 -3.89
CA LYS A 147 1.41 -5.86 -4.21
C LYS A 147 1.21 -7.29 -3.76
N ILE A 148 0.85 -8.13 -4.72
CA ILE A 148 0.52 -9.55 -4.52
C ILE A 148 1.38 -10.39 -5.45
N THR A 149 1.93 -11.47 -4.92
CA THR A 149 2.51 -12.53 -5.74
C THR A 149 1.98 -13.86 -5.28
N VAL A 150 1.56 -14.71 -6.21
CA VAL A 150 1.16 -16.10 -5.94
C VAL A 150 1.99 -17.02 -6.82
N ILE A 151 2.61 -18.03 -6.20
CA ILE A 151 3.47 -18.99 -6.87
C ILE A 151 2.89 -20.40 -6.64
N ASP A 152 2.56 -21.08 -7.74
CA ASP A 152 2.00 -22.43 -7.76
C ASP A 152 0.71 -22.60 -6.95
N GLY A 153 0.01 -21.49 -6.61
CA GLY A 153 -1.12 -21.48 -5.68
C GLY A 153 -0.78 -21.92 -4.26
N LYS A 154 0.51 -22.05 -3.91
CA LYS A 154 1.01 -22.57 -2.63
C LYS A 154 1.72 -21.54 -1.80
N ILE A 155 2.38 -20.58 -2.43
CA ILE A 155 3.11 -19.51 -1.79
C ILE A 155 2.48 -18.19 -2.18
N GLY A 156 2.15 -17.37 -1.18
CA GLY A 156 1.58 -16.05 -1.37
C GLY A 156 2.45 -14.95 -0.78
N TYR A 157 2.42 -13.77 -1.37
CA TYR A 157 3.07 -12.57 -0.87
C TYR A 157 2.09 -11.40 -0.88
N LEU A 158 2.09 -10.61 0.20
CA LEU A 158 1.31 -9.38 0.33
C LEU A 158 2.05 -8.36 1.21
N GLY A 159 2.16 -7.11 0.78
CA GLY A 159 2.75 -6.05 1.62
C GLY A 159 3.13 -4.79 0.88
N GLY A 160 4.15 -4.06 1.40
CA GLY A 160 4.48 -2.72 0.95
C GLY A 160 5.54 -2.64 -0.15
N PHE A 161 6.42 -3.64 -0.33
CA PHE A 161 7.49 -3.59 -1.33
C PHE A 161 6.97 -3.61 -2.76
N ASN A 162 7.48 -2.71 -3.58
CA ASN A 162 7.36 -2.72 -5.03
C ASN A 162 8.66 -3.24 -5.68
N VAL A 163 8.74 -3.20 -7.02
CA VAL A 163 9.93 -3.63 -7.77
C VAL A 163 10.75 -2.43 -8.20
N GLY A 164 11.96 -2.30 -7.66
CA GLY A 164 12.91 -1.24 -7.95
C GLY A 164 14.10 -1.22 -7.00
N ASP A 165 15.24 -0.69 -7.45
CA ASP A 165 16.51 -0.62 -6.69
C ASP A 165 16.41 0.21 -5.40
N GLU A 166 15.46 1.16 -5.34
CA GLU A 166 15.23 1.96 -4.13
C GLU A 166 14.76 1.11 -2.94
N TYR A 167 14.00 0.03 -3.19
CA TYR A 167 13.52 -0.89 -2.15
C TYR A 167 14.64 -1.76 -1.56
N LEU A 168 15.79 -1.82 -2.24
CA LEU A 168 17.04 -2.42 -1.73
C LEU A 168 17.96 -1.41 -1.02
N GLY A 169 17.48 -0.18 -0.79
CA GLY A 169 18.30 0.87 -0.19
C GLY A 169 19.37 1.46 -1.11
N ARG A 170 19.34 1.17 -2.42
CA ARG A 170 20.34 1.61 -3.39
C ARG A 170 20.17 3.05 -3.88
N ASN A 171 19.06 3.70 -3.51
CA ASN A 171 18.84 5.10 -3.83
C ASN A 171 19.47 5.99 -2.75
N PRO A 172 20.51 6.82 -3.04
CA PRO A 172 21.18 7.63 -2.04
C PRO A 172 20.28 8.67 -1.35
N ARG A 173 19.18 9.09 -2.01
CA ARG A 173 18.21 10.02 -1.42
C ARG A 173 17.50 9.43 -0.22
N PHE A 174 17.14 8.14 -0.30
CA PHE A 174 16.35 7.46 0.72
C PHE A 174 17.22 6.67 1.69
N GLY A 175 18.32 6.08 1.22
CA GLY A 175 19.14 5.15 1.99
C GLY A 175 18.40 3.83 2.23
N PHE A 176 18.58 3.26 3.41
CA PHE A 176 17.92 2.03 3.78
C PHE A 176 16.38 2.16 3.67
N TRP A 177 15.72 1.16 3.05
CA TRP A 177 14.27 1.16 2.86
C TRP A 177 13.63 0.17 3.84
N ARG A 178 12.87 0.69 4.81
CA ARG A 178 12.11 -0.10 5.78
C ARG A 178 10.68 -0.25 5.31
N ASP A 179 10.26 -1.50 4.99
CA ASP A 179 8.87 -1.82 4.69
C ASP A 179 8.53 -3.20 5.27
N PHE A 180 7.25 -3.57 5.26
CA PHE A 180 6.78 -4.87 5.68
C PHE A 180 6.09 -5.59 4.54
N HIS A 181 6.47 -6.86 4.33
CA HIS A 181 5.85 -7.76 3.39
C HIS A 181 5.68 -9.12 4.05
N MET A 182 4.52 -9.71 3.90
CA MET A 182 4.23 -11.03 4.44
C MET A 182 4.39 -12.07 3.33
N ARG A 183 4.99 -13.20 3.67
CA ARG A 183 5.00 -14.41 2.87
C ARG A 183 4.12 -15.45 3.56
N PHE A 184 3.28 -16.14 2.82
CA PHE A 184 2.29 -17.10 3.32
C PHE A 184 2.48 -18.46 2.65
N GLU A 185 2.25 -19.53 3.45
CA GLU A 185 2.03 -20.89 2.98
C GLU A 185 0.80 -21.45 3.71
N GLY A 186 -0.15 -22.05 2.99
CA GLY A 186 -1.43 -22.53 3.53
C GLY A 186 -2.64 -21.99 2.78
N ASP A 187 -3.83 -22.25 3.32
CA ASP A 187 -5.10 -22.01 2.62
C ASP A 187 -5.40 -20.53 2.34
N GLY A 188 -4.83 -19.59 3.08
CA GLY A 188 -4.96 -18.15 2.81
C GLY A 188 -4.33 -17.71 1.48
N VAL A 189 -3.48 -18.53 0.86
CA VAL A 189 -2.93 -18.23 -0.48
C VAL A 189 -4.04 -18.21 -1.53
N GLN A 190 -5.14 -18.93 -1.32
CA GLN A 190 -6.30 -18.94 -2.23
C GLN A 190 -6.95 -17.56 -2.33
N ASP A 191 -7.06 -16.83 -1.21
CA ASP A 191 -7.66 -15.48 -1.21
C ASP A 191 -6.78 -14.48 -1.97
N LEU A 192 -5.45 -14.62 -1.91
CA LEU A 192 -4.52 -13.83 -2.73
C LEU A 192 -4.67 -14.18 -4.23
N GLN A 193 -4.87 -15.46 -4.53
CA GLN A 193 -5.09 -15.94 -5.89
C GLN A 193 -6.42 -15.41 -6.47
N ASP A 194 -7.50 -15.45 -5.67
CA ASP A 194 -8.81 -14.90 -6.05
C ASP A 194 -8.71 -13.40 -6.31
N GLN A 195 -8.03 -12.66 -5.44
CA GLN A 195 -7.82 -11.23 -5.62
C GLN A 195 -7.00 -10.92 -6.88
N PHE A 196 -5.96 -11.72 -7.17
CA PHE A 196 -5.20 -11.58 -8.42
C PHE A 196 -6.11 -11.70 -9.64
N PHE A 197 -6.96 -12.72 -9.70
CA PHE A 197 -7.84 -12.94 -10.84
C PHE A 197 -8.96 -11.89 -10.92
N ALA A 198 -9.46 -11.40 -9.80
CA ALA A 198 -10.41 -10.29 -9.78
C ALA A 198 -9.80 -9.02 -10.40
N ASP A 199 -8.56 -8.68 -10.03
CA ASP A 199 -7.86 -7.53 -10.60
C ASP A 199 -7.49 -7.73 -12.08
N LEU A 200 -7.14 -8.94 -12.49
CA LEU A 200 -6.85 -9.29 -13.88
C LEU A 200 -8.11 -9.15 -14.76
N ALA A 201 -9.27 -9.59 -14.24
CA ALA A 201 -10.56 -9.42 -14.91
C ALA A 201 -10.95 -7.94 -15.07
N LEU A 202 -10.70 -7.12 -14.03
CA LEU A 202 -10.90 -5.66 -14.09
C LEU A 202 -9.97 -4.98 -15.11
N ALA A 203 -8.80 -5.57 -15.39
CA ALA A 203 -7.90 -5.14 -16.46
C ALA A 203 -8.34 -5.59 -17.87
N GLY A 204 -9.46 -6.32 -17.98
CA GLY A 204 -10.04 -6.79 -19.25
C GLY A 204 -9.57 -8.16 -19.70
N ILE A 205 -8.88 -8.92 -18.86
CA ILE A 205 -8.41 -10.28 -19.16
C ILE A 205 -9.23 -11.28 -18.35
N ASN A 206 -10.18 -11.95 -19.01
CA ASN A 206 -11.12 -12.89 -18.40
C ASN A 206 -10.75 -14.34 -18.70
N ASN A 207 -11.35 -15.26 -17.95
CA ASN A 207 -11.29 -16.72 -18.16
C ASN A 207 -9.86 -17.30 -18.17
N GLN A 208 -9.00 -16.77 -17.31
CA GLN A 208 -7.62 -17.21 -17.17
C GLN A 208 -7.39 -18.19 -16.01
N GLN A 209 -8.43 -18.49 -15.22
CA GLN A 209 -8.35 -19.41 -14.07
C GLN A 209 -8.26 -20.86 -14.56
N LYS A 210 -7.38 -21.64 -13.93
CA LYS A 210 -7.22 -23.07 -14.14
C LYS A 210 -7.40 -23.81 -12.82
N LYS A 211 -7.83 -25.06 -12.86
CA LYS A 211 -7.94 -25.91 -11.64
C LYS A 211 -6.58 -26.05 -10.92
N SER A 212 -5.49 -26.04 -11.68
CA SER A 212 -4.12 -26.11 -11.15
C SER A 212 -3.71 -24.86 -10.34
N ASP A 213 -4.42 -23.75 -10.50
CA ASP A 213 -4.15 -22.50 -9.76
C ASP A 213 -4.61 -22.61 -8.29
N TYR A 214 -5.43 -23.61 -7.97
CA TYR A 214 -6.03 -23.87 -6.66
C TYR A 214 -5.72 -25.30 -6.17
N PRO A 215 -4.47 -25.60 -5.83
CA PRO A 215 -4.13 -26.90 -5.25
C PRO A 215 -4.79 -27.05 -3.87
N VAL A 216 -4.94 -28.30 -3.44
CA VAL A 216 -5.30 -28.58 -2.04
C VAL A 216 -4.12 -28.18 -1.16
N LEU A 217 -4.36 -27.34 -0.15
CA LEU A 217 -3.36 -26.83 0.74
C LEU A 217 -3.55 -27.37 2.16
N GLU A 218 -2.45 -27.65 2.82
CA GLU A 218 -2.45 -27.91 4.25
C GLU A 218 -2.67 -26.59 5.01
N GLN A 219 -3.37 -26.64 6.12
CA GLN A 219 -3.55 -25.50 6.99
C GLN A 219 -2.28 -25.22 7.77
N GLY A 220 -1.88 -23.95 7.85
CA GLY A 220 -0.78 -23.51 8.70
C GLY A 220 -1.23 -23.25 10.14
N PRO A 221 -0.31 -22.87 11.03
CA PRO A 221 -0.60 -22.69 12.45
C PRO A 221 -1.23 -21.33 12.80
N HIS A 222 -1.23 -20.37 11.87
CA HIS A 222 -1.60 -19.00 12.18
C HIS A 222 -2.93 -18.61 11.49
N PRO A 223 -3.97 -18.25 12.25
CA PRO A 223 -5.17 -17.66 11.69
C PRO A 223 -4.88 -16.27 11.12
N VAL A 224 -5.39 -16.02 9.94
CA VAL A 224 -5.34 -14.71 9.27
C VAL A 224 -6.67 -14.47 8.54
N ARG A 225 -6.98 -13.20 8.33
CA ARG A 225 -8.06 -12.78 7.42
C ARG A 225 -7.54 -11.73 6.47
N PHE A 226 -8.10 -11.70 5.28
CA PHE A 226 -7.76 -10.64 4.34
C PHE A 226 -8.94 -9.68 4.21
N PHE A 227 -8.60 -8.40 4.16
CA PHE A 227 -9.55 -7.33 3.88
C PHE A 227 -9.19 -6.67 2.56
N THR A 228 -10.11 -6.72 1.63
CA THR A 228 -9.94 -6.14 0.29
C THR A 228 -10.82 -4.93 0.12
N THR A 229 -10.28 -3.87 -0.44
CA THR A 229 -11.02 -2.63 -0.72
C THR A 229 -10.66 -2.05 -2.08
N ASN A 230 -11.64 -1.41 -2.70
CA ASN A 230 -11.49 -0.62 -3.92
C ASN A 230 -11.90 0.84 -3.63
N GLY A 231 -11.23 1.48 -2.67
CA GLY A 231 -11.48 2.87 -2.28
C GLY A 231 -12.64 3.08 -1.31
N THR A 232 -13.10 2.02 -0.61
CA THR A 232 -14.13 2.14 0.42
C THR A 232 -13.90 1.13 1.55
N GLY A 233 -14.30 1.49 2.77
CA GLY A 233 -14.36 0.57 3.92
C GLY A 233 -13.13 0.51 4.79
N LEU A 234 -11.93 0.85 4.31
CA LEU A 234 -10.71 0.78 5.12
C LEU A 234 -10.73 1.75 6.30
N GLU A 235 -11.24 2.97 6.11
CA GLU A 235 -11.43 3.94 7.20
C GLU A 235 -12.38 3.38 8.26
N SER A 236 -13.49 2.77 7.86
CA SER A 236 -14.47 2.18 8.78
C SER A 236 -13.86 1.02 9.58
N LEU A 237 -13.10 0.14 8.92
CA LEU A 237 -12.38 -0.94 9.59
C LEU A 237 -11.37 -0.38 10.60
N LEU A 238 -10.59 0.63 10.22
CA LEU A 238 -9.63 1.27 11.15
C LEU A 238 -10.35 1.84 12.37
N LEU A 239 -11.43 2.59 12.17
CA LEU A 239 -12.20 3.20 13.25
C LEU A 239 -12.83 2.15 14.19
N GLU A 240 -13.29 1.03 13.64
CA GLU A 240 -13.81 -0.10 14.43
C GLU A 240 -12.70 -0.66 15.32
N ARG A 241 -11.53 -0.96 14.74
CA ARG A 241 -10.39 -1.50 15.49
C ARG A 241 -9.84 -0.51 16.53
N LEU A 242 -9.78 0.79 16.23
CA LEU A 242 -9.35 1.79 17.21
C LEU A 242 -10.26 1.87 18.44
N LYS A 243 -11.59 1.63 18.29
CA LYS A 243 -12.55 1.60 19.41
C LYS A 243 -12.35 0.38 20.32
N GLU A 244 -11.77 -0.69 19.82
CA GLU A 244 -11.51 -1.93 20.59
C GLU A 244 -10.26 -1.82 21.48
N ALA A 245 -9.39 -0.83 21.22
CA ALA A 245 -8.16 -0.62 21.97
C ALA A 245 -8.43 -0.33 23.45
N LYS A 246 -7.67 -1.01 24.32
CA LYS A 246 -7.77 -0.87 25.79
C LYS A 246 -6.50 -0.30 26.41
N HIS A 247 -5.34 -0.54 25.81
CA HIS A 247 -4.03 -0.23 26.39
C HIS A 247 -3.13 0.53 25.44
N SER A 248 -2.92 0.03 24.22
CA SER A 248 -1.91 0.59 23.32
C SER A 248 -2.24 0.46 21.85
N ILE A 249 -1.77 1.43 21.06
CA ILE A 249 -1.85 1.44 19.59
C ILE A 249 -0.47 1.79 19.04
N LEU A 250 0.09 0.91 18.19
CA LEU A 250 1.29 1.19 17.40
C LEU A 250 0.88 1.38 15.94
N LEU A 251 1.25 2.50 15.35
CA LEU A 251 0.97 2.84 13.96
C LEU A 251 2.28 3.09 13.22
N GLY A 252 2.41 2.52 12.04
CA GLY A 252 3.51 2.80 11.12
C GLY A 252 2.99 3.10 9.73
N SER A 253 3.41 4.23 9.13
CA SER A 253 2.99 4.62 7.79
C SER A 253 4.00 5.57 7.14
N PRO A 254 4.20 5.53 5.81
CA PRO A 254 5.00 6.55 5.13
C PRO A 254 4.31 7.91 5.07
N TYR A 255 2.98 7.94 5.14
CA TYR A 255 2.16 9.14 5.04
C TYR A 255 1.16 9.20 6.18
N TYR A 256 0.88 10.41 6.66
CA TYR A 256 -0.12 10.64 7.69
C TYR A 256 -0.98 11.86 7.34
N VAL A 257 -1.98 11.63 6.50
CA VAL A 257 -3.01 12.61 6.10
C VAL A 257 -4.38 11.91 6.19
N PRO A 258 -4.76 11.43 7.40
CA PRO A 258 -5.85 10.45 7.55
C PRO A 258 -7.25 11.05 7.37
N GLY A 259 -7.37 12.37 7.41
CA GLY A 259 -8.67 13.05 7.51
C GLY A 259 -9.12 13.26 8.95
N GLU A 260 -10.17 14.05 9.14
CA GLU A 260 -10.60 14.48 10.48
C GLU A 260 -11.17 13.32 11.31
N THR A 261 -11.91 12.39 10.69
CA THR A 261 -12.57 11.30 11.40
C THR A 261 -11.57 10.39 12.12
N VAL A 262 -10.53 9.95 11.43
CA VAL A 262 -9.47 9.10 12.01
C VAL A 262 -8.62 9.91 12.99
N GLN A 263 -8.33 11.17 12.67
CA GLN A 263 -7.59 12.08 13.54
C GLN A 263 -8.27 12.23 14.90
N GLU A 264 -9.56 12.55 14.92
CA GLU A 264 -10.32 12.71 16.15
C GLU A 264 -10.43 11.40 16.94
N ALA A 265 -10.59 10.26 16.28
CA ALA A 265 -10.61 8.96 16.92
C ALA A 265 -9.31 8.66 17.69
N LEU A 266 -8.14 8.98 17.09
CA LEU A 266 -6.84 8.80 17.75
C LEU A 266 -6.66 9.79 18.91
N ILE A 267 -7.09 11.05 18.77
CA ILE A 267 -7.06 12.06 19.85
C ILE A 267 -7.91 11.58 21.02
N GLN A 268 -9.13 11.15 20.77
CA GLN A 268 -10.03 10.64 21.83
C GLN A 268 -9.45 9.38 22.50
N ALA A 269 -8.89 8.45 21.75
CA ALA A 269 -8.25 7.26 22.32
C ALA A 269 -7.10 7.67 23.27
N SER A 270 -6.23 8.59 22.85
CA SER A 270 -5.14 9.10 23.69
C SER A 270 -5.66 9.80 24.95
N GLN A 271 -6.69 10.65 24.84
CA GLN A 271 -7.33 11.32 25.97
C GLN A 271 -8.00 10.35 26.95
N ASN A 272 -8.43 9.19 26.46
CA ASN A 272 -8.98 8.10 27.27
C ASN A 272 -7.89 7.21 27.91
N GLY A 273 -6.61 7.57 27.78
CA GLY A 273 -5.49 6.89 28.43
C GLY A 273 -4.86 5.76 27.59
N ILE A 274 -5.24 5.59 26.32
CA ILE A 274 -4.58 4.63 25.42
C ILE A 274 -3.20 5.18 25.02
N GLU A 275 -2.16 4.39 25.20
CA GLU A 275 -0.80 4.71 24.75
C GLU A 275 -0.69 4.59 23.23
N ILE A 276 -0.47 5.71 22.52
CA ILE A 276 -0.39 5.72 21.06
C ILE A 276 1.00 6.11 20.60
N SER A 277 1.60 5.29 19.75
CA SER A 277 2.87 5.55 19.07
C SER A 277 2.69 5.54 17.56
N LEU A 278 3.10 6.61 16.88
CA LEU A 278 3.06 6.75 15.43
C LEU A 278 4.48 6.89 14.89
N LEU A 279 4.87 5.99 13.98
CA LEU A 279 6.17 5.96 13.33
C LEU A 279 6.05 6.40 11.87
N LEU A 280 6.78 7.45 11.50
CA LEU A 280 6.76 8.09 10.18
C LEU A 280 8.20 8.22 9.64
N PRO A 281 8.42 8.35 8.33
CA PRO A 281 9.73 8.67 7.80
C PRO A 281 10.11 10.14 8.11
N GLN A 282 11.40 10.37 8.40
CA GLN A 282 11.94 11.73 8.48
C GLN A 282 11.99 12.41 7.10
N LYS A 283 12.33 11.64 6.05
CA LYS A 283 12.40 12.08 4.65
C LYS A 283 11.03 11.94 3.98
N SER A 284 10.79 12.68 2.88
CA SER A 284 9.60 12.53 2.04
C SER A 284 10.00 12.08 0.63
N ASP A 285 9.25 11.16 0.05
CA ASP A 285 9.39 10.71 -1.33
C ASP A 285 8.51 11.53 -2.29
N HIS A 286 7.38 12.06 -1.80
CA HIS A 286 6.45 12.89 -2.56
C HIS A 286 6.41 14.34 -2.06
N PRO A 287 6.33 15.32 -2.99
CA PRO A 287 6.14 16.72 -2.64
C PRO A 287 4.83 16.94 -1.85
N LEU A 288 4.85 17.86 -0.90
CA LEU A 288 3.70 18.32 -0.11
C LEU A 288 3.08 17.31 0.87
N VAL A 289 3.40 16.01 0.80
CA VAL A 289 2.83 15.01 1.72
C VAL A 289 3.30 15.26 3.16
N LYS A 290 4.61 15.50 3.34
CA LYS A 290 5.17 15.83 4.65
C LYS A 290 4.57 17.13 5.21
N GLU A 291 4.48 18.14 4.38
CA GLU A 291 3.88 19.43 4.76
C GLU A 291 2.39 19.27 5.09
N GLY A 292 1.65 18.47 4.30
CA GLY A 292 0.23 18.19 4.55
C GLY A 292 -0.04 17.41 5.83
N SER A 293 0.95 16.63 6.31
CA SER A 293 0.81 15.88 7.57
C SER A 293 1.07 16.72 8.83
N MET A 294 1.77 17.85 8.71
CA MET A 294 2.30 18.55 9.88
C MET A 294 1.22 19.09 10.83
N GLY A 295 0.09 19.57 10.30
CA GLY A 295 -1.04 20.03 11.12
C GLY A 295 -1.67 18.88 11.92
N TYR A 296 -1.81 17.71 11.30
CA TYR A 296 -2.29 16.50 11.96
C TYR A 296 -1.32 16.03 13.06
N ILE A 297 -0.01 15.98 12.76
CA ILE A 297 1.04 15.55 13.69
C ILE A 297 1.08 16.47 14.91
N GLN A 298 0.99 17.79 14.73
CA GLN A 298 0.98 18.73 15.83
C GLN A 298 -0.17 18.46 16.80
N ARG A 299 -1.40 18.29 16.30
CA ARG A 299 -2.58 17.98 17.12
C ARG A 299 -2.44 16.65 17.87
N LEU A 300 -1.83 15.62 17.25
CA LEU A 300 -1.56 14.34 17.93
C LEU A 300 -0.60 14.54 19.11
N ILE A 301 0.51 15.23 18.90
CA ILE A 301 1.50 15.48 19.97
C ILE A 301 0.87 16.30 21.10
N GLU A 302 0.06 17.31 20.79
CA GLU A 302 -0.66 18.11 21.77
C GLU A 302 -1.70 17.31 22.57
N SER A 303 -2.23 16.22 22.01
CA SER A 303 -3.15 15.29 22.68
C SER A 303 -2.48 14.18 23.48
N GLY A 304 -1.13 14.08 23.45
CA GLY A 304 -0.38 13.08 24.21
C GLY A 304 0.13 11.90 23.40
N VAL A 305 -0.16 11.83 22.08
CA VAL A 305 0.36 10.79 21.20
C VAL A 305 1.87 10.95 21.01
N SER A 306 2.62 9.86 21.11
CA SER A 306 4.05 9.81 20.81
C SER A 306 4.28 9.65 19.31
N VAL A 307 4.89 10.64 18.68
CA VAL A 307 5.21 10.59 17.24
C VAL A 307 6.72 10.50 17.05
N TYR A 308 7.16 9.59 16.19
CA TYR A 308 8.57 9.30 15.92
C TYR A 308 8.89 9.46 14.44
N HIS A 309 10.06 10.05 14.16
CA HIS A 309 10.65 10.12 12.83
C HIS A 309 11.78 9.12 12.70
N TYR A 310 11.59 8.14 11.82
CA TYR A 310 12.64 7.19 11.43
C TYR A 310 13.68 7.89 10.56
N ASP A 311 14.93 7.96 11.03
CA ASP A 311 16.03 8.69 10.40
C ASP A 311 17.11 7.80 9.79
N GLN A 312 17.06 6.47 10.03
CA GLN A 312 18.03 5.51 9.51
C GLN A 312 17.85 5.21 8.01
N GLY A 313 16.90 5.86 7.37
CA GLY A 313 16.56 5.67 5.97
C GLY A 313 15.16 6.16 5.65
N PHE A 314 14.40 5.39 4.86
CA PHE A 314 13.02 5.70 4.53
C PHE A 314 12.07 4.66 5.13
N TYR A 315 11.21 5.08 6.06
CA TYR A 315 10.18 4.22 6.64
C TYR A 315 8.96 4.19 5.74
N HIS A 316 8.62 3.01 5.26
CA HIS A 316 7.50 2.83 4.33
C HIS A 316 6.53 1.70 4.76
N ALA A 317 6.72 1.08 5.93
CA ALA A 317 5.81 0.04 6.40
C ALA A 317 4.40 0.61 6.68
N LYS A 318 3.38 -0.17 6.39
CA LYS A 318 1.98 0.11 6.65
C LYS A 318 1.47 -0.94 7.63
N ALA A 319 1.59 -0.60 8.91
CA ALA A 319 1.29 -1.52 9.99
C ALA A 319 0.47 -0.85 11.09
N LEU A 320 -0.41 -1.63 11.69
CA LEU A 320 -1.15 -1.29 12.89
C LEU A 320 -1.00 -2.46 13.86
N VAL A 321 -0.82 -2.15 15.16
CA VAL A 321 -0.96 -3.12 16.24
C VAL A 321 -1.81 -2.51 17.34
N ILE A 322 -2.76 -3.28 17.87
CA ILE A 322 -3.62 -2.89 18.99
C ILE A 322 -3.43 -3.91 20.11
N ASP A 323 -3.11 -3.42 21.30
CA ASP A 323 -2.99 -4.19 22.55
C ASP A 323 -2.09 -5.43 22.43
N GLN A 324 -1.15 -5.44 21.49
CA GLN A 324 -0.25 -6.55 21.16
C GLN A 324 -0.97 -7.87 20.81
N SER A 325 -2.29 -7.85 20.64
CA SER A 325 -3.15 -9.01 20.36
C SER A 325 -3.75 -9.00 18.97
N PHE A 326 -3.91 -7.83 18.38
CA PHE A 326 -4.37 -7.63 17.01
C PHE A 326 -3.32 -6.86 16.22
N GLY A 327 -3.10 -7.24 14.96
CA GLY A 327 -2.23 -6.51 14.05
C GLY A 327 -2.77 -6.51 12.63
N TRP A 328 -2.31 -5.59 11.81
CA TRP A 328 -2.44 -5.67 10.38
C TRP A 328 -1.14 -5.31 9.66
N ILE A 329 -0.92 -5.92 8.49
CA ILE A 329 0.05 -5.50 7.50
C ILE A 329 -0.71 -5.21 6.22
N SER A 330 -0.50 -4.02 5.67
CA SER A 330 -1.33 -3.51 4.58
C SER A 330 -0.49 -2.99 3.40
N THR A 331 -1.15 -2.88 2.24
CA THR A 331 -0.65 -2.05 1.14
C THR A 331 -1.01 -0.57 1.32
N ALA A 332 -2.00 -0.28 2.16
CA ALA A 332 -2.61 1.03 2.37
C ALA A 332 -1.82 1.92 3.32
N ASN A 333 -1.61 3.17 2.94
CA ASN A 333 -1.09 4.21 3.81
C ASN A 333 -2.19 4.79 4.72
N LEU A 334 -1.81 5.55 5.75
CA LEU A 334 -2.73 6.35 6.55
C LEU A 334 -3.00 7.70 5.85
N ASP A 335 -3.63 7.63 4.69
CA ASP A 335 -3.99 8.80 3.89
C ASP A 335 -5.37 8.67 3.24
N LYS A 336 -5.92 9.81 2.79
CA LYS A 336 -7.25 9.87 2.17
C LYS A 336 -7.33 9.07 0.87
N ARG A 337 -6.22 8.94 0.14
CA ARG A 337 -6.21 8.16 -1.12
C ARG A 337 -6.38 6.68 -0.85
N SER A 338 -5.66 6.13 0.13
CA SER A 338 -5.82 4.73 0.55
C SER A 338 -7.20 4.45 1.12
N PHE A 339 -7.75 5.39 1.90
CA PHE A 339 -9.07 5.23 2.51
C PHE A 339 -10.25 5.33 1.53
N HIS A 340 -10.13 6.20 0.50
CA HIS A 340 -11.30 6.60 -0.29
C HIS A 340 -11.15 6.43 -1.80
N LEU A 341 -9.99 6.00 -2.29
CA LEU A 341 -9.74 5.99 -3.73
C LEU A 341 -9.01 4.74 -4.23
N ASN A 342 -7.89 4.35 -3.63
CA ASN A 342 -7.06 3.27 -4.15
C ASN A 342 -7.67 1.89 -3.91
N SER A 343 -7.30 0.94 -4.76
CA SER A 343 -7.49 -0.49 -4.51
C SER A 343 -6.36 -0.98 -3.62
N GLU A 344 -6.71 -1.47 -2.42
CA GLU A 344 -5.76 -1.91 -1.38
C GLU A 344 -6.11 -3.31 -0.87
N MET A 345 -5.16 -3.93 -0.18
CA MET A 345 -5.39 -5.20 0.53
C MET A 345 -4.62 -5.21 1.85
N THR A 346 -5.26 -5.73 2.88
CA THR A 346 -4.73 -5.79 4.25
C THR A 346 -4.82 -7.24 4.76
N CYS A 347 -3.73 -7.74 5.34
CA CYS A 347 -3.73 -8.96 6.14
C CYS A 347 -3.99 -8.59 7.60
N LEU A 348 -5.03 -9.14 8.19
CA LEU A 348 -5.38 -9.03 9.60
C LEU A 348 -4.76 -10.21 10.35
N LEU A 349 -4.03 -9.92 11.43
CA LEU A 349 -3.31 -10.86 12.27
C LEU A 349 -4.01 -10.91 13.63
N GLU A 350 -4.55 -12.07 13.99
CA GLU A 350 -5.33 -12.26 15.23
C GLU A 350 -4.67 -13.30 16.17
N ASN A 351 -3.39 -13.58 15.94
CA ASN A 351 -2.62 -14.53 16.73
C ASN A 351 -1.40 -13.85 17.38
N GLU A 352 -1.22 -14.01 18.68
CA GLU A 352 -0.13 -13.39 19.45
C GLU A 352 1.26 -13.69 18.86
N ALA A 353 1.51 -14.91 18.37
CA ALA A 353 2.81 -15.28 17.82
C ALA A 353 3.15 -14.45 16.57
N THR A 354 2.18 -14.22 15.67
CA THR A 354 2.39 -13.40 14.47
C THR A 354 2.43 -11.92 14.80
N VAL A 355 1.56 -11.45 15.69
CA VAL A 355 1.50 -10.05 16.12
C VAL A 355 2.79 -9.66 16.85
N SER A 356 3.33 -10.54 17.74
CA SER A 356 4.57 -10.26 18.49
C SER A 356 5.78 -10.03 17.59
N VAL A 357 5.86 -10.69 16.42
CA VAL A 357 6.92 -10.44 15.43
C VAL A 357 6.84 -9.02 14.90
N VAL A 358 5.62 -8.56 14.57
CA VAL A 358 5.38 -7.18 14.07
C VAL A 358 5.68 -6.17 15.16
N VAL A 359 5.18 -6.38 16.38
CA VAL A 359 5.45 -5.54 17.57
C VAL A 359 6.95 -5.39 17.80
N THR A 360 7.66 -6.52 17.87
CA THR A 360 9.12 -6.53 18.13
C THR A 360 9.85 -5.70 17.08
N ARG A 361 9.45 -5.81 15.81
CA ARG A 361 10.07 -5.05 14.72
C ARG A 361 9.74 -3.56 14.83
N MET A 362 8.49 -3.18 15.07
CA MET A 362 8.08 -1.78 15.19
C MET A 362 8.72 -1.10 16.41
N LEU A 363 8.82 -1.79 17.56
CA LEU A 363 9.48 -1.23 18.74
C LEU A 363 10.97 -0.98 18.52
N ARG A 364 11.68 -1.89 17.84
CA ARG A 364 13.08 -1.67 17.44
C ARG A 364 13.24 -0.48 16.51
N ASP A 365 12.32 -0.31 15.56
CA ASP A 365 12.34 0.84 14.65
C ASP A 365 12.04 2.15 15.42
N ILE A 366 11.19 2.12 16.45
CA ILE A 366 10.94 3.26 17.36
C ILE A 366 12.16 3.60 18.21
N GLU A 367 12.85 2.61 18.78
CA GLU A 367 14.05 2.80 19.62
C GLU A 367 15.16 3.58 18.90
N ILE A 368 15.30 3.40 17.59
CA ILE A 368 16.30 4.08 16.75
C ILE A 368 15.76 5.34 16.06
N SER A 369 14.57 5.80 16.41
CA SER A 369 13.89 6.93 15.79
C SER A 369 13.88 8.15 16.70
N GLU A 370 13.85 9.34 16.10
CA GLU A 370 13.74 10.61 16.84
C GLU A 370 12.31 10.87 17.28
N LYS A 371 12.07 11.02 18.60
CA LYS A 371 10.77 11.43 19.11
C LYS A 371 10.52 12.91 18.86
N LEU A 372 9.44 13.22 18.17
CA LEU A 372 9.02 14.60 17.93
C LEU A 372 8.44 15.24 19.20
N THR A 373 8.75 16.52 19.37
CA THR A 373 8.24 17.34 20.46
C THR A 373 7.57 18.59 19.92
N THR A 374 6.70 19.21 20.75
CA THR A 374 6.12 20.53 20.41
C THR A 374 7.20 21.59 20.18
N GLN A 375 8.36 21.46 20.83
CA GLN A 375 9.48 22.39 20.65
C GLN A 375 10.13 22.20 19.27
N SER A 376 10.40 20.97 18.82
CA SER A 376 10.95 20.70 17.49
C SER A 376 10.01 21.17 16.38
N LEU A 377 8.69 21.10 16.60
CA LEU A 377 7.70 21.61 15.66
C LEU A 377 7.66 23.14 15.58
N LYS A 378 7.90 23.87 16.69
CA LYS A 378 7.93 25.33 16.72
C LYS A 378 9.15 25.94 16.00
N GLN A 379 10.25 25.23 15.93
CA GLN A 379 11.50 25.68 15.28
C GLN A 379 11.43 25.70 13.74
N ARG A 380 10.30 25.28 13.15
CA ARG A 380 10.10 25.29 11.69
C ARG A 380 10.01 26.73 11.16
N GLY A 381 10.76 27.00 10.09
CA GLY A 381 10.81 28.32 9.46
C GLY A 381 9.48 28.73 8.78
N LEU A 382 9.30 30.03 8.55
CA LEU A 382 8.10 30.61 7.90
C LEU A 382 7.82 29.98 6.51
N TYR A 383 8.86 29.63 5.76
CA TYR A 383 8.73 28.98 4.45
C TYR A 383 8.07 27.60 4.55
N SER A 384 8.40 26.82 5.59
CA SER A 384 7.74 25.52 5.87
C SER A 384 6.25 25.72 6.16
N LYS A 385 5.90 26.70 7.00
CA LYS A 385 4.50 27.01 7.33
C LYS A 385 3.67 27.44 6.12
N ALA A 386 4.25 28.20 5.20
CA ALA A 386 3.58 28.58 3.96
C ALA A 386 3.29 27.37 3.05
N LYS A 387 4.25 26.42 2.97
CA LYS A 387 4.03 25.15 2.25
C LYS A 387 2.96 24.27 2.90
N GLU A 388 2.90 24.26 4.24
CA GLU A 388 1.87 23.53 5.00
C GLU A 388 0.46 24.05 4.67
N GLN A 389 0.27 25.37 4.60
CA GLN A 389 -1.01 25.96 4.18
C GLN A 389 -1.39 25.58 2.74
N LEU A 390 -0.43 25.60 1.82
CA LEU A 390 -0.65 25.20 0.43
C LEU A 390 -1.00 23.71 0.34
N ALA A 391 -0.28 22.85 1.07
CA ALA A 391 -0.55 21.41 1.13
C ALA A 391 -1.94 21.12 1.72
N GLY A 392 -2.37 21.88 2.72
CA GLY A 392 -3.72 21.77 3.30
C GLY A 392 -4.83 22.01 2.27
N MET A 393 -4.66 22.98 1.36
CA MET A 393 -5.64 23.24 0.29
C MET A 393 -5.79 22.12 -0.73
N VAL A 394 -4.73 21.34 -0.97
CA VAL A 394 -4.73 20.20 -1.92
C VAL A 394 -4.79 18.85 -1.22
N SER A 395 -4.97 18.81 0.10
CA SER A 395 -4.96 17.59 0.92
C SER A 395 -6.00 16.53 0.51
N GLY A 396 -7.05 16.93 -0.22
CA GLY A 396 -8.01 15.99 -0.80
C GLY A 396 -7.47 15.15 -1.97
N LEU A 397 -6.28 15.49 -2.48
CA LEU A 397 -5.58 14.77 -3.56
C LEU A 397 -4.29 14.07 -3.07
N LEU A 398 -3.90 14.29 -1.80
CA LEU A 398 -2.75 13.69 -1.13
C LEU A 398 -3.10 12.37 -0.44
#